data_5c6dcea1b0ca21809820a1c6a6af71f7
#
_entry.id   5c6dcea1b0ca21809820a1c6a6af71f7
#
_cell.length_a   1.000
_cell.length_b   1.000
_cell.length_c   1.000
_cell.angle_alpha   90.00
_cell.angle_beta   90.00
_cell.angle_gamma   90.00
#
_symmetry.space_group_name_H-M   'P 1'
#
loop_
_entity.id
_entity.type
_entity.pdbx_description
1 polymer ?
#
loop_
_entity_poly.entity_id
_entity_poly.type
_entity_poly.pdbx_seq_one_letter_code
_entity_poly.pdbx_strand_id
1 'polypeptide(L)'
;MLTRRQLFHAGLVSGCAACGALATSRLFAASATDAAVPSKIEGPGYSLSYLGSQRQTILTGDRAAHLDLRTLQGRPHLYGLGPIQGLTGEVTIADSRPSLARVGNDHLVHVTESYETGVPFFVWAEVSAWQTQEIPDELRTYVELERFVGQAGTKAELTQAFPFVITGRAELIDFHIVNATPDTPPGMEAHQKIQISFELRGQDVKFVGFWSSRHQGVFTPMGTNMHAHFQTLDNKVSGHVQGLKLAHGLTLSLPKG
;
A
#
# COMPACT_ATOMS: atom_id res chain seq x y z
N MET A 1 -65.40 20.14 -9.58
CA MET A 1 -65.95 21.51 -9.37
C MET A 1 -64.79 22.46 -9.47
N LEU A 2 -64.64 23.12 -10.65
CA LEU A 2 -64.89 24.56 -10.91
C LEU A 2 -63.91 25.46 -10.14
N THR A 3 -63.17 26.41 -10.66
CA THR A 3 -63.03 27.15 -11.97
C THR A 3 -61.85 28.13 -11.85
N ARG A 4 -61.09 28.25 -12.93
CA ARG A 4 -60.58 29.40 -13.68
C ARG A 4 -60.55 30.81 -12.99
N ARG A 5 -59.43 31.55 -13.22
CA ARG A 5 -59.41 32.71 -14.11
C ARG A 5 -58.00 33.28 -14.35
N GLN A 6 -57.70 33.47 -15.63
CA GLN A 6 -56.61 34.27 -16.21
C GLN A 6 -56.87 35.76 -16.06
N LEU A 7 -55.85 36.60 -16.09
CA LEU A 7 -55.89 37.91 -16.74
C LEU A 7 -54.48 38.35 -17.16
N PHE A 8 -54.41 38.63 -18.47
CA PHE A 8 -53.29 39.23 -19.21
C PHE A 8 -53.12 40.70 -18.81
N HIS A 9 -51.87 41.21 -18.86
CA HIS A 9 -51.61 42.55 -19.41
C HIS A 9 -50.24 42.60 -20.05
N ALA A 10 -50.22 42.98 -21.31
CA ALA A 10 -49.06 43.27 -22.14
C ALA A 10 -48.60 44.72 -21.91
N GLY A 11 -47.30 44.92 -21.99
CA GLY A 11 -46.69 46.24 -22.03
C GLY A 11 -45.31 46.17 -22.72
N LEU A 12 -45.26 46.57 -23.99
CA LEU A 12 -44.02 46.80 -24.70
C LEU A 12 -43.39 48.12 -24.27
N VAL A 13 -42.05 48.12 -24.01
CA VAL A 13 -41.20 49.28 -24.32
C VAL A 13 -39.83 48.81 -24.77
N SER A 14 -39.45 49.26 -25.98
CA SER A 14 -38.12 49.11 -26.58
C SER A 14 -37.04 49.93 -25.89
N GLY A 15 -35.83 49.41 -25.86
CA GLY A 15 -34.64 50.17 -25.51
C GLY A 15 -33.35 49.39 -25.74
N CYS A 16 -32.66 49.73 -26.83
CA CYS A 16 -31.32 49.25 -27.19
C CYS A 16 -30.28 49.67 -26.16
N ALA A 17 -29.41 48.75 -25.73
CA ALA A 17 -28.00 49.04 -25.47
C ALA A 17 -27.21 47.74 -25.51
N ALA A 18 -26.35 47.59 -26.49
CA ALA A 18 -25.32 46.55 -26.57
C ALA A 18 -24.27 46.80 -25.48
N CYS A 19 -24.11 45.85 -24.55
CA CYS A 19 -22.91 45.72 -23.76
C CYS A 19 -22.49 44.27 -23.81
N GLY A 20 -21.43 44.03 -24.58
CA GLY A 20 -20.74 42.75 -24.67
C GLY A 20 -20.14 42.37 -23.31
N ALA A 21 -20.74 41.39 -22.67
CA ALA A 21 -20.10 40.73 -21.56
C ALA A 21 -19.18 39.64 -22.13
N LEU A 22 -17.89 39.97 -22.19
CA LEU A 22 -16.84 38.96 -22.35
C LEU A 22 -16.90 38.01 -21.14
N ALA A 23 -17.52 36.86 -21.32
CA ALA A 23 -17.45 35.76 -20.41
C ALA A 23 -16.00 35.25 -20.42
N THR A 24 -15.18 35.79 -19.54
CA THR A 24 -13.87 35.16 -19.23
C THR A 24 -14.13 33.84 -18.56
N SER A 25 -14.12 32.78 -19.37
CA SER A 25 -14.02 31.40 -18.87
C SER A 25 -12.69 31.31 -18.13
N ARG A 26 -12.74 31.49 -16.80
CA ARG A 26 -11.63 31.10 -15.96
C ARG A 26 -11.57 29.57 -16.03
N LEU A 27 -10.71 29.08 -16.91
CA LEU A 27 -10.14 27.74 -16.76
C LEU A 27 -9.49 27.71 -15.38
N PHE A 28 -10.17 27.05 -14.45
CA PHE A 28 -9.50 26.58 -13.26
C PHE A 28 -8.46 25.57 -13.74
N ALA A 29 -7.22 26.04 -13.95
CA ALA A 29 -6.10 25.17 -13.98
C ALA A 29 -6.13 24.43 -12.64
N ALA A 30 -6.43 23.13 -12.68
CA ALA A 30 -6.18 22.26 -11.54
C ALA A 30 -4.73 22.51 -11.18
N SER A 31 -4.50 23.06 -9.97
CA SER A 31 -3.17 23.16 -9.41
C SER A 31 -2.58 21.77 -9.50
N ALA A 32 -1.50 21.61 -10.25
CA ALA A 32 -0.66 20.46 -10.12
C ALA A 32 -0.30 20.41 -8.62
N THR A 33 -0.93 19.50 -7.88
CA THR A 33 -0.51 19.19 -6.52
C THR A 33 0.96 18.84 -6.63
N ASP A 34 1.83 19.59 -5.95
CA ASP A 34 3.25 19.27 -5.86
C ASP A 34 3.33 17.77 -5.52
N ALA A 35 3.81 16.97 -6.47
CA ALA A 35 3.94 15.55 -6.25
C ALA A 35 4.91 15.38 -5.08
N ALA A 36 4.44 14.78 -3.99
CA ALA A 36 5.26 14.58 -2.81
C ALA A 36 6.53 13.83 -3.22
N VAL A 37 7.69 14.38 -2.85
CA VAL A 37 8.98 13.78 -3.18
C VAL A 37 9.24 12.62 -2.22
N PRO A 38 9.51 11.41 -2.72
CA PRO A 38 9.84 10.28 -1.87
C PRO A 38 11.09 10.54 -1.02
N SER A 39 11.02 10.16 0.26
CA SER A 39 12.20 10.08 1.11
C SER A 39 13.06 8.88 0.70
N LYS A 40 14.39 9.01 0.78
CA LYS A 40 15.33 8.00 0.31
C LYS A 40 16.31 7.58 1.41
N ILE A 41 16.62 6.30 1.47
CA ILE A 41 17.59 5.68 2.37
C ILE A 41 18.51 4.81 1.53
N GLU A 42 19.78 5.11 1.53
CA GLU A 42 20.80 4.31 0.86
C GLU A 42 21.44 3.35 1.86
N GLY A 43 21.63 2.12 1.46
CA GLY A 43 22.32 1.11 2.24
C GLY A 43 23.17 0.18 1.37
N PRO A 44 23.96 -0.70 2.00
CA PRO A 44 24.78 -1.65 1.28
C PRO A 44 23.95 -2.54 0.35
N GLY A 45 24.13 -2.42 -0.97
CA GLY A 45 23.45 -3.24 -1.98
C GLY A 45 21.97 -2.91 -2.20
N TYR A 46 21.41 -1.81 -1.64
CA TYR A 46 20.04 -1.40 -1.88
C TYR A 46 19.84 0.11 -1.85
N SER A 47 18.80 0.57 -2.53
CA SER A 47 18.25 1.90 -2.42
C SER A 47 16.77 1.77 -2.01
N LEU A 48 16.43 2.22 -0.80
CA LEU A 48 15.07 2.20 -0.27
C LEU A 48 14.46 3.60 -0.40
N SER A 49 13.20 3.64 -0.83
CA SER A 49 12.42 4.87 -0.87
C SER A 49 11.07 4.63 -0.20
N TYR A 50 10.49 5.69 0.36
CA TYR A 50 9.13 5.66 0.88
C TYR A 50 8.45 7.01 0.70
N LEU A 51 7.12 6.97 0.67
CA LEU A 51 6.28 8.15 0.52
C LEU A 51 5.00 7.97 1.31
N GLY A 52 4.48 9.06 1.86
CA GLY A 52 3.29 9.04 2.71
C GLY A 52 3.56 8.43 4.09
N SER A 53 2.49 8.24 4.85
CA SER A 53 2.54 7.68 6.21
C SER A 53 1.27 6.91 6.52
N GLN A 54 1.41 5.66 6.94
CA GLN A 54 0.29 4.84 7.40
C GLN A 54 -0.53 5.54 8.47
N ARG A 55 0.14 6.05 9.52
CA ARG A 55 -0.51 6.74 10.63
C ARG A 55 -1.29 7.96 10.15
N GLN A 56 -0.71 8.78 9.28
CA GLN A 56 -1.39 9.96 8.75
C GLN A 56 -2.60 9.57 7.93
N THR A 57 -2.46 8.65 6.97
CA THR A 57 -3.58 8.15 6.17
C THR A 57 -4.73 7.64 7.03
N ILE A 58 -4.43 6.90 8.11
CA ILE A 58 -5.45 6.37 9.02
C ILE A 58 -6.13 7.49 9.81
N LEU A 59 -5.35 8.41 10.40
CA LEU A 59 -5.88 9.42 11.33
C LEU A 59 -6.58 10.58 10.61
N THR A 60 -6.13 10.98 9.44
CA THR A 60 -6.75 12.08 8.67
C THR A 60 -7.81 11.61 7.69
N GLY A 61 -7.79 10.32 7.31
CA GLY A 61 -8.64 9.78 6.25
C GLY A 61 -8.16 10.15 4.84
N ASP A 62 -6.96 10.72 4.69
CA ASP A 62 -6.38 10.99 3.38
C ASP A 62 -5.90 9.67 2.74
N ARG A 63 -6.74 9.14 1.87
CA ARG A 63 -6.56 7.87 1.14
C ARG A 63 -6.30 8.10 -0.34
N ALA A 64 -6.09 9.37 -0.74
CA ALA A 64 -5.77 9.71 -2.12
C ALA A 64 -4.43 9.09 -2.54
N ALA A 65 -4.24 8.92 -3.84
CA ALA A 65 -2.96 8.48 -4.37
C ALA A 65 -1.91 9.59 -4.22
N HIS A 66 -0.84 9.30 -3.50
CA HIS A 66 0.35 10.16 -3.45
C HIS A 66 1.46 9.66 -4.37
N LEU A 67 1.42 8.40 -4.77
CA LEU A 67 2.30 7.81 -5.77
C LEU A 67 1.48 7.01 -6.78
N ASP A 68 1.74 7.22 -8.06
CA ASP A 68 1.26 6.34 -9.15
C ASP A 68 2.28 5.22 -9.34
N LEU A 69 1.87 3.97 -9.10
CA LEU A 69 2.78 2.82 -9.19
C LEU A 69 3.32 2.60 -10.61
N ARG A 70 2.67 3.12 -11.66
CA ARG A 70 3.21 3.06 -13.03
C ARG A 70 4.58 3.73 -13.15
N THR A 71 4.90 4.69 -12.27
CA THR A 71 6.22 5.35 -12.21
C THR A 71 7.34 4.42 -11.74
N LEU A 72 6.98 3.28 -11.15
CA LEU A 72 7.92 2.24 -10.70
C LEU A 72 8.04 1.08 -11.70
N GLN A 73 7.18 1.03 -12.71
CA GLN A 73 7.18 -0.04 -13.71
C GLN A 73 8.50 -0.06 -14.50
N GLY A 74 9.03 -1.27 -14.75
CA GLY A 74 10.27 -1.48 -15.50
C GLY A 74 11.56 -1.31 -14.68
N ARG A 75 11.47 -0.96 -13.37
CA ARG A 75 12.64 -0.97 -12.49
C ARG A 75 13.03 -2.41 -12.16
N PRO A 76 14.29 -2.80 -12.34
CA PRO A 76 14.75 -4.15 -12.04
C PRO A 76 14.87 -4.36 -10.52
N HIS A 77 14.70 -5.61 -10.09
CA HIS A 77 14.90 -6.01 -8.69
C HIS A 77 14.16 -5.13 -7.66
N LEU A 78 12.93 -4.74 -8.04
CA LEU A 78 12.07 -3.91 -7.24
C LEU A 78 11.25 -4.75 -6.26
N TYR A 79 11.25 -4.33 -5.00
CA TYR A 79 10.45 -4.89 -3.91
C TYR A 79 9.66 -3.76 -3.26
N GLY A 80 8.39 -3.96 -2.93
CA GLY A 80 7.59 -2.89 -2.35
C GLY A 80 6.28 -3.39 -1.77
N LEU A 81 5.71 -2.59 -0.87
CA LEU A 81 4.42 -2.89 -0.25
C LEU A 81 3.71 -1.62 0.26
N GLY A 82 2.41 -1.73 0.38
CA GLY A 82 1.51 -0.71 0.89
C GLY A 82 0.09 -0.94 0.40
N PRO A 83 -0.88 -0.11 0.81
CA PRO A 83 -2.26 -0.27 0.40
C PRO A 83 -2.54 0.36 -0.97
N ILE A 84 -3.56 -0.13 -1.63
CA ILE A 84 -4.15 0.51 -2.81
C ILE A 84 -4.83 1.81 -2.38
N GLN A 85 -4.84 2.83 -3.25
CA GLN A 85 -5.58 4.08 -3.01
C GLN A 85 -7.02 3.81 -2.58
N GLY A 86 -7.56 4.68 -1.72
CA GLY A 86 -8.86 4.47 -1.10
C GLY A 86 -8.84 3.44 0.03
N LEU A 87 -7.72 2.78 0.33
CA LEU A 87 -7.61 1.61 1.21
C LEU A 87 -8.52 0.47 0.74
N THR A 88 -8.53 0.20 -0.58
CA THR A 88 -9.41 -0.78 -1.23
C THR A 88 -8.67 -2.07 -1.61
N GLY A 89 -7.55 -2.36 -0.97
CA GLY A 89 -6.72 -3.52 -1.24
C GLY A 89 -5.28 -3.32 -0.82
N GLU A 90 -4.46 -4.34 -1.07
CA GLU A 90 -3.04 -4.37 -0.75
C GLU A 90 -2.18 -4.49 -2.01
N VAL A 91 -1.03 -3.88 -1.99
CA VAL A 91 0.01 -3.99 -3.03
C VAL A 91 1.20 -4.74 -2.46
N THR A 92 1.69 -5.70 -3.21
CA THR A 92 2.98 -6.36 -2.97
C THR A 92 3.75 -6.38 -4.28
N ILE A 93 5.00 -5.94 -4.27
CA ILE A 93 5.91 -6.09 -5.42
C ILE A 93 7.06 -6.97 -4.98
N ALA A 94 7.27 -8.09 -5.66
CA ALA A 94 8.36 -9.02 -5.39
C ALA A 94 9.18 -9.26 -6.65
N ASP A 95 10.41 -8.78 -6.67
CA ASP A 95 11.32 -8.85 -7.81
C ASP A 95 10.66 -8.32 -9.09
N SER A 96 10.17 -7.08 -9.01
CA SER A 96 9.48 -6.35 -10.09
C SER A 96 8.14 -6.98 -10.56
N ARG A 97 7.62 -7.97 -9.84
CA ARG A 97 6.32 -8.58 -10.12
C ARG A 97 5.27 -8.05 -9.14
N PRO A 98 4.30 -7.22 -9.59
CA PRO A 98 3.29 -6.63 -8.73
C PRO A 98 2.11 -7.58 -8.50
N SER A 99 1.52 -7.49 -7.30
CA SER A 99 0.24 -8.09 -6.93
C SER A 99 -0.66 -7.00 -6.36
N LEU A 100 -1.80 -6.76 -6.99
CA LEU A 100 -2.87 -5.95 -6.44
C LEU A 100 -3.92 -6.90 -5.88
N ALA A 101 -3.94 -7.08 -4.56
CA ALA A 101 -4.88 -7.96 -3.87
C ALA A 101 -6.10 -7.16 -3.38
N ARG A 102 -7.31 -7.60 -3.75
CA ARG A 102 -8.59 -7.01 -3.35
C ARG A 102 -9.55 -8.08 -2.87
N VAL A 103 -10.50 -7.68 -2.04
CA VAL A 103 -11.63 -8.55 -1.68
C VAL A 103 -12.74 -8.35 -2.70
N GLY A 104 -13.15 -9.42 -3.36
CA GLY A 104 -14.27 -9.41 -4.31
C GLY A 104 -15.65 -9.44 -3.62
N ASN A 105 -16.70 -9.28 -4.42
CA ASN A 105 -18.10 -9.40 -3.93
C ASN A 105 -18.44 -10.82 -3.46
N ASP A 106 -17.65 -11.79 -3.87
CA ASP A 106 -17.71 -13.20 -3.43
C ASP A 106 -17.00 -13.43 -2.08
N HIS A 107 -16.50 -12.37 -1.46
CA HIS A 107 -15.70 -12.38 -0.23
C HIS A 107 -14.38 -13.16 -0.33
N LEU A 108 -13.86 -13.37 -1.53
CA LEU A 108 -12.56 -13.99 -1.77
C LEU A 108 -11.50 -12.95 -2.14
N VAL A 109 -10.24 -13.35 -1.97
CA VAL A 109 -9.10 -12.54 -2.42
C VAL A 109 -8.89 -12.75 -3.91
N HIS A 110 -8.86 -11.64 -4.65
CA HIS A 110 -8.52 -11.60 -6.07
C HIS A 110 -7.24 -10.83 -6.27
N VAL A 111 -6.29 -11.41 -6.99
CA VAL A 111 -5.01 -10.78 -7.31
C VAL A 111 -4.94 -10.44 -8.79
N THR A 112 -4.56 -9.21 -9.08
CA THR A 112 -4.25 -8.74 -10.45
C THR A 112 -2.77 -8.36 -10.51
N GLU A 113 -2.07 -8.88 -11.51
CA GLU A 113 -0.68 -8.50 -11.78
C GLU A 113 -0.67 -7.22 -12.61
N SER A 114 -0.51 -6.08 -11.95
CA SER A 114 -0.58 -4.76 -12.59
C SER A 114 0.10 -3.69 -11.75
N TYR A 115 0.66 -2.67 -12.41
CA TYR A 115 1.09 -1.40 -11.81
C TYR A 115 0.02 -0.30 -11.92
N GLU A 116 -1.14 -0.59 -12.48
CA GLU A 116 -2.19 0.40 -12.74
C GLU A 116 -3.01 0.73 -11.47
N THR A 117 -2.37 1.37 -10.51
CA THR A 117 -3.03 1.90 -9.31
C THR A 117 -2.19 3.01 -8.70
N GLY A 118 -2.83 3.85 -7.88
CA GLY A 118 -2.16 4.75 -6.97
C GLY A 118 -2.10 4.18 -5.56
N VAL A 119 -1.23 4.73 -4.72
CA VAL A 119 -1.06 4.35 -3.31
C VAL A 119 -0.97 5.59 -2.44
N PRO A 120 -1.62 5.62 -1.24
CA PRO A 120 -1.56 6.76 -0.32
C PRO A 120 -0.25 6.82 0.47
N PHE A 121 0.32 5.68 0.78
CA PHE A 121 1.67 5.52 1.31
C PHE A 121 2.27 4.22 0.75
N PHE A 122 3.58 4.22 0.57
CA PHE A 122 4.27 3.08 -0.03
C PHE A 122 5.73 3.08 0.38
N VAL A 123 6.30 1.90 0.59
CA VAL A 123 7.73 1.68 0.75
C VAL A 123 8.20 0.72 -0.33
N TRP A 124 9.36 1.02 -0.93
CA TRP A 124 9.96 0.16 -1.94
C TRP A 124 11.48 0.23 -1.89
N ALA A 125 12.12 -0.79 -2.41
CA ALA A 125 13.57 -0.82 -2.58
C ALA A 125 13.96 -1.52 -3.87
N GLU A 126 15.04 -1.07 -4.48
CA GLU A 126 15.78 -1.76 -5.51
C GLU A 126 16.98 -2.45 -4.83
N VAL A 127 17.11 -3.77 -5.00
CA VAL A 127 18.14 -4.56 -4.29
C VAL A 127 18.99 -5.29 -5.31
N SER A 128 20.26 -4.93 -5.40
CA SER A 128 21.18 -5.45 -6.43
C SER A 128 21.61 -6.91 -6.18
N ALA A 129 21.75 -7.29 -4.93
CA ALA A 129 22.14 -8.64 -4.55
C ALA A 129 21.66 -9.00 -3.14
N TRP A 130 21.46 -10.28 -2.90
CA TRP A 130 21.01 -10.84 -1.64
C TRP A 130 22.06 -11.77 -1.04
N GLN A 131 22.21 -11.74 0.27
CA GLN A 131 22.83 -12.79 1.06
C GLN A 131 21.74 -13.56 1.81
N THR A 132 21.87 -14.87 1.86
CA THR A 132 20.84 -15.74 2.42
C THR A 132 21.33 -16.45 3.68
N GLN A 133 20.42 -16.71 4.60
CA GLN A 133 20.61 -17.55 5.76
C GLN A 133 19.34 -18.33 6.09
N GLU A 134 19.48 -19.48 6.71
CA GLU A 134 18.33 -20.23 7.20
C GLU A 134 17.67 -19.54 8.38
N ILE A 135 16.34 -19.62 8.46
CA ILE A 135 15.57 -19.21 9.63
C ILE A 135 15.54 -20.40 10.59
N PRO A 136 15.94 -20.22 11.86
CA PRO A 136 15.90 -21.28 12.86
C PRO A 136 14.51 -21.90 12.98
N ASP A 137 14.46 -23.23 13.00
CA ASP A 137 13.21 -23.99 13.05
C ASP A 137 12.40 -23.78 14.36
N GLU A 138 13.02 -23.22 15.39
CA GLU A 138 12.38 -22.90 16.67
C GLU A 138 11.49 -21.66 16.59
N LEU A 139 11.72 -20.77 15.63
CA LEU A 139 10.90 -19.56 15.44
C LEU A 139 9.52 -19.95 14.91
N ARG A 140 8.48 -19.52 15.63
CA ARG A 140 7.10 -19.90 15.32
C ARG A 140 6.18 -18.72 15.10
N THR A 141 6.51 -17.56 15.63
CA THR A 141 5.62 -16.42 15.68
C THR A 141 6.17 -15.23 14.88
N TYR A 142 5.27 -14.33 14.48
CA TYR A 142 5.63 -13.08 13.81
C TYR A 142 6.57 -12.21 14.66
N VAL A 143 6.38 -12.17 15.98
CA VAL A 143 7.22 -11.38 16.91
C VAL A 143 8.63 -11.96 17.02
N GLU A 144 8.77 -13.28 17.05
CA GLU A 144 10.08 -13.95 17.04
C GLU A 144 10.80 -13.69 15.71
N LEU A 145 10.07 -13.75 14.59
CA LEU A 145 10.60 -13.45 13.28
C LEU A 145 11.07 -11.98 13.17
N GLU A 146 10.27 -11.01 13.65
CA GLU A 146 10.66 -9.60 13.69
C GLU A 146 11.99 -9.40 14.42
N ARG A 147 12.14 -10.03 15.60
CA ARG A 147 13.36 -9.97 16.38
C ARG A 147 14.55 -10.59 15.65
N PHE A 148 14.34 -11.75 15.04
CA PHE A 148 15.37 -12.45 14.28
C PHE A 148 15.84 -11.64 13.08
N VAL A 149 14.90 -11.09 12.28
CA VAL A 149 15.23 -10.23 11.13
C VAL A 149 16.03 -9.00 11.56
N GLY A 150 15.64 -8.35 12.67
CA GLY A 150 16.39 -7.21 13.21
C GLY A 150 17.80 -7.57 13.65
N GLN A 151 17.98 -8.72 14.33
CA GLN A 151 19.31 -9.22 14.74
C GLN A 151 20.16 -9.62 13.52
N ALA A 152 19.56 -10.26 12.53
CA ALA A 152 20.24 -10.64 11.29
C ALA A 152 20.68 -9.39 10.52
N GLY A 153 19.83 -8.36 10.44
CA GLY A 153 20.19 -7.06 9.84
C GLY A 153 21.36 -6.40 10.57
N THR A 154 21.37 -6.40 11.90
CA THR A 154 22.50 -5.88 12.69
C THR A 154 23.80 -6.63 12.40
N LYS A 155 23.76 -7.96 12.31
CA LYS A 155 24.93 -8.78 11.96
C LYS A 155 25.42 -8.54 10.52
N ALA A 156 24.51 -8.17 9.63
CA ALA A 156 24.81 -7.78 8.24
C ALA A 156 25.17 -6.29 8.11
N GLU A 157 25.40 -5.58 9.22
CA GLU A 157 25.76 -4.16 9.28
C GLU A 157 24.72 -3.21 8.64
N LEU A 158 23.46 -3.63 8.57
CA LEU A 158 22.35 -2.82 8.11
C LEU A 158 21.87 -1.90 9.24
N THR A 159 22.43 -0.70 9.32
CA THR A 159 22.22 0.24 10.44
C THR A 159 20.99 1.14 10.28
N GLN A 160 20.37 1.12 9.09
CA GLN A 160 19.18 1.89 8.76
C GLN A 160 17.99 0.95 8.47
N ALA A 161 16.89 1.52 7.98
CA ALA A 161 15.79 0.72 7.45
C ALA A 161 16.26 -0.10 6.24
N PHE A 162 15.85 -1.37 6.17
CA PHE A 162 16.28 -2.26 5.11
C PHE A 162 15.13 -3.17 4.63
N PRO A 163 15.14 -3.55 3.33
CA PRO A 163 14.25 -4.57 2.80
C PRO A 163 14.76 -5.98 3.17
N PHE A 164 13.84 -6.93 3.24
CA PHE A 164 14.16 -8.35 3.33
C PHE A 164 13.17 -9.19 2.55
N VAL A 165 13.58 -10.39 2.19
CA VAL A 165 12.72 -11.40 1.56
C VAL A 165 12.84 -12.70 2.37
N ILE A 166 11.71 -13.38 2.57
CA ILE A 166 11.69 -14.73 3.12
C ILE A 166 11.04 -15.65 2.10
N THR A 167 11.66 -16.79 1.84
CA THR A 167 11.12 -17.80 0.92
C THR A 167 11.02 -19.15 1.59
N GLY A 168 10.01 -19.90 1.22
CA GLY A 168 9.78 -21.25 1.69
C GLY A 168 8.30 -21.53 1.93
N ARG A 169 8.03 -22.67 2.60
CA ARG A 169 6.68 -23.11 2.87
C ARG A 169 6.20 -22.54 4.21
N ALA A 170 5.09 -21.82 4.19
CA ALA A 170 4.41 -21.41 5.42
C ALA A 170 3.38 -22.47 5.84
N GLU A 171 3.36 -22.84 7.12
CA GLU A 171 2.35 -23.72 7.67
C GLU A 171 1.00 -23.03 7.77
N LEU A 172 1.03 -21.79 8.26
CA LEU A 172 -0.11 -20.89 8.35
C LEU A 172 0.33 -19.45 8.15
N ILE A 173 -0.44 -18.68 7.40
CA ILE A 173 -0.35 -17.22 7.32
C ILE A 173 -1.71 -16.65 7.68
N ASP A 174 -1.77 -15.88 8.75
CA ASP A 174 -2.88 -14.99 9.04
C ASP A 174 -2.61 -13.66 8.36
N PHE A 175 -3.50 -13.22 7.49
CA PHE A 175 -3.30 -11.99 6.73
C PHE A 175 -4.60 -11.22 6.56
N HIS A 176 -4.50 -9.95 6.20
CA HIS A 176 -5.67 -9.18 5.85
C HIS A 176 -5.51 -8.43 4.52
N ILE A 177 -6.65 -8.03 3.99
CA ILE A 177 -6.77 -7.05 2.91
C ILE A 177 -7.61 -5.90 3.45
N VAL A 178 -7.11 -4.67 3.37
CA VAL A 178 -7.92 -3.50 3.69
C VAL A 178 -9.01 -3.30 2.63
N ASN A 179 -10.23 -3.03 3.05
CA ASN A 179 -11.38 -2.89 2.16
C ASN A 179 -12.31 -1.77 2.64
N ALA A 180 -11.85 -0.53 2.51
CA ALA A 180 -12.62 0.65 2.87
C ALA A 180 -13.70 0.96 1.83
N THR A 181 -14.78 1.58 2.31
CA THR A 181 -15.80 2.21 1.46
C THR A 181 -15.62 3.74 1.48
N PRO A 182 -16.25 4.49 0.56
CA PRO A 182 -16.21 5.96 0.59
C PRO A 182 -16.65 6.54 1.93
N ASP A 183 -17.60 5.89 2.62
CA ASP A 183 -18.17 6.36 3.90
C ASP A 183 -17.36 5.91 5.13
N THR A 184 -16.27 5.15 4.95
CA THR A 184 -15.43 4.72 6.08
C THR A 184 -14.80 5.95 6.76
N PRO A 185 -15.08 6.23 8.05
CA PRO A 185 -14.53 7.39 8.73
C PRO A 185 -13.01 7.26 8.95
N PRO A 186 -12.30 8.36 9.21
CA PRO A 186 -10.91 8.29 9.66
C PRO A 186 -10.81 7.72 11.08
N GLY A 187 -9.61 7.24 11.44
CA GLY A 187 -9.29 6.78 12.79
C GLY A 187 -8.97 5.29 12.88
N MET A 188 -8.29 4.92 13.98
CA MET A 188 -7.77 3.57 14.20
C MET A 188 -8.87 2.51 14.29
N GLU A 189 -9.98 2.80 14.98
CA GLU A 189 -11.09 1.86 15.13
C GLU A 189 -11.72 1.54 13.76
N ALA A 190 -11.95 2.56 12.94
CA ALA A 190 -12.48 2.37 11.59
C ALA A 190 -11.50 1.59 10.72
N HIS A 191 -10.19 1.88 10.83
CA HIS A 191 -9.16 1.15 10.11
C HIS A 191 -9.12 -0.34 10.48
N GLN A 192 -9.28 -0.69 11.74
CA GLN A 192 -9.36 -2.09 12.18
C GLN A 192 -10.57 -2.80 11.57
N LYS A 193 -11.71 -2.11 11.45
CA LYS A 193 -12.95 -2.69 10.91
C LYS A 193 -12.90 -2.99 9.40
N ILE A 194 -12.05 -2.30 8.66
CA ILE A 194 -11.89 -2.53 7.21
C ILE A 194 -10.85 -3.60 6.88
N GLN A 195 -10.16 -4.14 7.85
CA GLN A 195 -9.24 -5.27 7.67
C GLN A 195 -10.02 -6.57 7.56
N ILE A 196 -10.18 -7.08 6.36
CA ILE A 196 -10.82 -8.38 6.14
C ILE A 196 -9.77 -9.46 6.27
N SER A 197 -9.88 -10.28 7.31
CA SER A 197 -8.90 -11.30 7.66
C SER A 197 -9.13 -12.61 6.91
N PHE A 198 -8.02 -13.27 6.56
CA PHE A 198 -7.97 -14.55 5.87
C PHE A 198 -6.86 -15.44 6.46
N GLU A 199 -6.97 -16.74 6.22
CA GLU A 199 -5.92 -17.71 6.51
C GLU A 199 -5.47 -18.41 5.22
N LEU A 200 -4.16 -18.59 5.08
CA LEU A 200 -3.55 -19.43 4.04
C LEU A 200 -2.73 -20.53 4.70
N ARG A 201 -2.92 -21.78 4.27
CA ARG A 201 -2.27 -22.94 4.90
C ARG A 201 -1.44 -23.72 3.91
N GLY A 202 -0.25 -24.13 4.34
CA GLY A 202 0.59 -25.10 3.66
C GLY A 202 0.98 -24.71 2.24
N GLN A 203 1.34 -23.43 2.01
CA GLN A 203 1.71 -22.91 0.70
C GLN A 203 3.17 -22.45 0.66
N ASP A 204 3.77 -22.61 -0.51
CA ASP A 204 5.06 -22.01 -0.81
C ASP A 204 4.88 -20.56 -1.18
N VAL A 205 5.59 -19.69 -0.47
CA VAL A 205 5.41 -18.24 -0.54
C VAL A 205 6.73 -17.49 -0.59
N LYS A 206 6.65 -16.26 -1.05
CA LYS A 206 7.66 -15.23 -0.89
C LYS A 206 7.07 -14.10 -0.04
N PHE A 207 7.66 -13.84 1.11
CA PHE A 207 7.40 -12.63 1.89
C PHE A 207 8.31 -11.52 1.40
N VAL A 208 7.75 -10.34 1.22
CA VAL A 208 8.47 -9.09 1.01
C VAL A 208 8.26 -8.25 2.25
N GLY A 209 9.34 -7.80 2.86
CA GLY A 209 9.24 -7.01 4.09
C GLY A 209 10.25 -5.88 4.17
N PHE A 210 9.95 -4.97 5.09
CA PHE A 210 10.82 -3.85 5.46
C PHE A 210 10.94 -3.83 6.97
N TRP A 211 12.15 -3.68 7.45
CA TRP A 211 12.45 -3.57 8.87
C TRP A 211 12.98 -2.17 9.19
N SER A 212 12.48 -1.55 10.26
CA SER A 212 12.97 -0.27 10.74
C SER A 212 12.53 0.00 12.17
N SER A 213 13.47 0.35 13.04
CA SER A 213 13.19 0.82 14.41
C SER A 213 12.74 2.29 14.49
N ARG A 214 12.74 3.04 13.37
CA ARG A 214 12.49 4.48 13.34
C ARG A 214 11.28 4.91 12.52
N HIS A 215 10.63 3.98 11.80
CA HIS A 215 9.54 4.33 10.87
C HIS A 215 8.21 3.70 11.25
N GLN A 216 7.98 3.46 12.56
CA GLN A 216 6.69 3.00 13.07
C GLN A 216 5.60 4.05 12.80
N GLY A 217 4.50 3.61 12.19
CA GLY A 217 3.42 4.47 11.72
C GLY A 217 3.73 5.24 10.43
N VAL A 218 4.94 5.11 9.88
CA VAL A 218 5.29 5.63 8.56
C VAL A 218 5.09 4.52 7.53
N PHE A 219 5.99 3.55 7.48
CA PHE A 219 5.86 2.39 6.61
C PHE A 219 5.98 1.05 7.34
N THR A 220 6.30 1.02 8.65
CA THR A 220 6.02 -0.13 9.50
C THR A 220 4.81 0.20 10.38
N PRO A 221 3.95 -0.80 10.73
CA PRO A 221 2.79 -0.54 11.56
C PRO A 221 3.17 0.01 12.94
N MET A 222 2.26 0.72 13.59
CA MET A 222 2.48 1.21 14.95
C MET A 222 2.68 0.04 15.91
N GLY A 223 3.77 0.08 16.69
CA GLY A 223 4.09 -0.95 17.67
C GLY A 223 4.94 -2.11 17.13
N THR A 224 5.32 -2.12 15.85
CA THR A 224 6.23 -3.10 15.26
C THR A 224 7.31 -2.44 14.41
N ASN A 225 8.48 -3.05 14.35
CA ASN A 225 9.58 -2.63 13.49
C ASN A 225 9.54 -3.31 12.11
N MET A 226 8.62 -4.24 11.91
CA MET A 226 8.53 -5.03 10.70
C MET A 226 7.18 -4.84 10.01
N HIS A 227 7.21 -4.65 8.70
CA HIS A 227 6.05 -4.69 7.82
C HIS A 227 6.30 -5.72 6.75
N ALA A 228 5.43 -6.70 6.63
CA ALA A 228 5.58 -7.77 5.67
C ALA A 228 4.28 -8.04 4.93
N HIS A 229 4.38 -8.19 3.61
CA HIS A 229 3.38 -8.77 2.75
C HIS A 229 3.88 -10.10 2.20
N PHE A 230 3.01 -10.89 1.63
CA PHE A 230 3.40 -12.12 0.95
C PHE A 230 2.75 -12.24 -0.43
N GLN A 231 3.36 -13.06 -1.27
CA GLN A 231 2.79 -13.58 -2.51
C GLN A 231 2.96 -15.09 -2.55
N THR A 232 1.94 -15.83 -3.03
CA THR A 232 2.13 -17.22 -3.44
C THR A 232 2.99 -17.28 -4.70
N LEU A 233 3.72 -18.38 -4.93
CA LEU A 233 4.62 -18.47 -6.09
C LEU A 233 3.88 -18.37 -7.44
N ASP A 234 2.62 -18.79 -7.50
CA ASP A 234 1.74 -18.65 -8.67
C ASP A 234 1.07 -17.26 -8.75
N ASN A 235 1.31 -16.39 -7.77
CA ASN A 235 0.74 -15.04 -7.66
C ASN A 235 -0.79 -15.00 -7.60
N LYS A 236 -1.44 -16.03 -7.05
CA LYS A 236 -2.90 -16.06 -6.92
C LYS A 236 -3.42 -15.50 -5.60
N VAL A 237 -2.59 -15.49 -4.56
CA VAL A 237 -2.91 -14.92 -3.25
C VAL A 237 -1.77 -14.04 -2.78
N SER A 238 -2.12 -12.88 -2.25
CA SER A 238 -1.19 -11.91 -1.68
C SER A 238 -1.92 -11.10 -0.60
N GLY A 239 -1.20 -10.51 0.36
CA GLY A 239 -1.80 -9.66 1.38
C GLY A 239 -0.84 -9.27 2.47
N HIS A 240 -1.34 -8.46 3.42
CA HIS A 240 -0.62 -7.97 4.58
C HIS A 240 -0.58 -9.03 5.68
N VAL A 241 0.62 -9.42 6.10
CA VAL A 241 0.82 -10.45 7.14
C VAL A 241 0.53 -9.90 8.53
N GLN A 242 -0.41 -10.51 9.24
CA GLN A 242 -0.72 -10.19 10.64
C GLN A 242 -0.09 -11.19 11.60
N GLY A 243 -0.05 -12.45 11.19
CA GLY A 243 0.50 -13.55 11.96
C GLY A 243 0.96 -14.66 11.05
N LEU A 244 1.79 -15.53 11.58
CA LEU A 244 2.26 -16.69 10.82
C LEU A 244 2.68 -17.82 11.76
N LYS A 245 2.64 -19.03 11.20
CA LYS A 245 3.31 -20.20 11.75
C LYS A 245 4.26 -20.70 10.67
N LEU A 246 5.53 -20.62 10.94
CA LEU A 246 6.57 -21.02 10.01
C LEU A 246 6.65 -22.57 9.95
N ALA A 247 6.90 -23.11 8.77
CA ALA A 247 7.38 -24.47 8.60
C ALA A 247 8.91 -24.50 8.79
N HIS A 248 9.50 -25.65 8.56
CA HIS A 248 10.96 -25.82 8.57
C HIS A 248 11.57 -25.40 7.23
N GLY A 249 12.85 -25.03 7.26
CA GLY A 249 13.63 -24.79 6.04
C GLY A 249 13.31 -23.48 5.31
N LEU A 250 12.82 -22.44 6.02
CA LEU A 250 12.68 -21.13 5.41
C LEU A 250 14.02 -20.39 5.34
N THR A 251 14.15 -19.59 4.31
CA THR A 251 15.36 -18.79 4.03
C THR A 251 15.07 -17.31 4.13
N LEU A 252 15.85 -16.60 4.94
CA LEU A 252 15.89 -15.15 5.00
C LEU A 252 16.95 -14.63 4.02
N SER A 253 16.57 -13.66 3.21
CA SER A 253 17.46 -12.92 2.32
C SER A 253 17.56 -11.47 2.79
N LEU A 254 18.78 -10.98 3.00
CA LEU A 254 19.11 -9.60 3.33
C LEU A 254 19.95 -8.98 2.21
N PRO A 255 19.89 -7.65 1.99
CA PRO A 255 20.75 -6.99 1.01
C PRO A 255 22.23 -7.31 1.26
N LYS A 256 22.96 -7.47 0.17
CA LYS A 256 24.41 -7.71 0.20
C LYS A 256 25.12 -6.51 -0.43
N GLY A 257 25.99 -5.86 0.34
CA GLY A 257 26.88 -4.81 -0.12
C GLY A 257 28.08 -5.35 -0.88
#